data_9cbf1fe75eedcf35807d48311a3d551d
#
_entry.id   9cbf1fe75eedcf35807d48311a3d551d
#
_cell.length_a   1.000
_cell.length_b   1.000
_cell.length_c   1.000
_cell.angle_alpha   90.00
_cell.angle_beta   90.00
_cell.angle_gamma   90.00
#
_symmetry.space_group_name_H-M   'P 1'
#
loop_
_entity.id
_entity.type
_entity.pdbx_description
1 polymer ?
#
loop_
_entity_poly.entity_id
_entity_poly.type
_entity_poly.pdbx_seq_one_letter_code
_entity_poly.pdbx_strand_id
1 'polypeptide(L)'
;SLEKRKENIQHFMKVIDVSAKLNINMVTGFLGRMQHKTLEENLKAVKEIWTPIIHYAESKKVRIAIENCPMLFTQDEWPGGQNIMTSPDNWRKIFEILDSDYFGINYDPSHFVWQQMDYIRPLYEFKEKIFHVHFKDIKLLHDKMQDVGIMATPLQFMVPKLPGLGDVNWNKFV
;
A
#
# COMPACT_ATOMS: atom_id res chain seq x y z
N SER A 1 -2.30 8.19 -19.54
CA SER A 1 -2.02 9.50 -20.18
C SER A 1 -1.79 10.57 -19.11
N LEU A 2 -1.13 11.66 -19.47
CA LEU A 2 -0.90 12.81 -18.57
C LEU A 2 -2.22 13.45 -18.12
N GLU A 3 -3.21 13.48 -18.98
CA GLU A 3 -4.55 14.00 -18.68
C GLU A 3 -5.22 13.20 -17.56
N LYS A 4 -5.28 11.89 -17.71
CA LYS A 4 -5.85 11.01 -16.68
C LYS A 4 -5.11 11.12 -15.33
N ARG A 5 -3.80 11.38 -15.34
CA ARG A 5 -3.05 11.66 -14.13
C ARG A 5 -3.51 12.95 -13.44
N LYS A 6 -3.70 14.03 -14.22
CA LYS A 6 -4.21 15.31 -13.69
C LYS A 6 -5.60 15.16 -13.08
N GLU A 7 -6.49 14.46 -13.76
CA GLU A 7 -7.84 14.16 -13.28
C GLU A 7 -7.79 13.37 -11.95
N ASN A 8 -6.94 12.34 -11.86
CA ASN A 8 -6.79 11.55 -10.64
C ASN A 8 -6.23 12.39 -9.48
N ILE A 9 -5.25 13.26 -9.72
CA ILE A 9 -4.73 14.18 -8.71
C ILE A 9 -5.82 15.14 -8.23
N GLN A 10 -6.57 15.74 -9.15
CA GLN A 10 -7.68 16.63 -8.79
C GLN A 10 -8.77 15.89 -7.99
N HIS A 11 -9.08 14.65 -8.39
CA HIS A 11 -10.02 13.82 -7.65
C HIS A 11 -9.53 13.55 -6.23
N PHE A 12 -8.26 13.18 -6.07
CA PHE A 12 -7.68 12.92 -4.75
C PHE A 12 -7.69 14.17 -3.86
N MET A 13 -7.38 15.34 -4.41
CA MET A 13 -7.47 16.61 -3.69
C MET A 13 -8.92 16.93 -3.27
N LYS A 14 -9.92 16.63 -4.11
CA LYS A 14 -11.34 16.76 -3.73
C LYS A 14 -11.72 15.80 -2.59
N VAL A 15 -11.18 14.60 -2.56
CA VAL A 15 -11.39 13.64 -1.45
C VAL A 15 -10.82 14.22 -0.15
N ILE A 16 -9.62 14.82 -0.18
CA ILE A 16 -9.04 15.51 0.96
C ILE A 16 -9.95 16.67 1.45
N ASP A 17 -10.47 17.48 0.53
CA ASP A 17 -11.40 18.58 0.89
C ASP A 17 -12.68 18.08 1.56
N VAL A 18 -13.27 17.02 1.01
CA VAL A 18 -14.49 16.42 1.58
C VAL A 18 -14.20 15.84 2.97
N SER A 19 -13.08 15.14 3.13
CA SER A 19 -12.65 14.60 4.42
C SER A 19 -12.48 15.71 5.46
N ALA A 20 -11.80 16.79 5.12
CA ALA A 20 -11.65 17.95 6.00
C ALA A 20 -13.00 18.57 6.39
N LYS A 21 -13.91 18.74 5.43
CA LYS A 21 -15.27 19.28 5.69
C LYS A 21 -16.11 18.39 6.61
N LEU A 22 -15.90 17.09 6.55
CA LEU A 22 -16.58 16.09 7.36
C LEU A 22 -15.90 15.84 8.70
N ASN A 23 -14.80 16.55 9.02
CA ASN A 23 -13.94 16.31 10.17
C ASN A 23 -13.34 14.89 10.20
N ILE A 24 -13.13 14.30 9.04
CA ILE A 24 -12.39 13.04 8.87
C ILE A 24 -10.94 13.42 8.64
N ASN A 25 -10.07 13.01 9.54
CA ASN A 25 -8.67 13.45 9.56
C ASN A 25 -7.73 12.55 8.73
N MET A 26 -8.27 11.62 7.95
CA MET A 26 -7.46 10.68 7.17
C MET A 26 -8.18 10.22 5.89
N VAL A 27 -7.39 10.05 4.83
CA VAL A 27 -7.78 9.39 3.57
C VAL A 27 -6.83 8.23 3.29
N THR A 28 -7.32 7.20 2.62
CA THR A 28 -6.50 6.05 2.20
C THR A 28 -6.46 5.95 0.69
N GLY A 29 -5.44 5.28 0.17
CA GLY A 29 -5.29 5.08 -1.27
C GLY A 29 -4.02 4.32 -1.62
N PHE A 30 -3.61 4.45 -2.86
CA PHE A 30 -2.43 3.81 -3.43
C PHE A 30 -1.50 4.84 -4.04
N LEU A 31 -0.18 4.61 -3.91
CA LEU A 31 0.82 5.54 -4.42
C LEU A 31 0.94 5.48 -5.95
N GLY A 32 0.64 4.32 -6.52
CA GLY A 32 0.80 4.05 -7.94
C GLY A 32 2.22 3.59 -8.30
N ARG A 33 2.35 2.98 -9.47
CA ARG A 33 3.60 2.54 -10.07
C ARG A 33 3.44 2.45 -11.58
N MET A 34 4.41 2.96 -12.31
CA MET A 34 4.56 2.75 -13.75
C MET A 34 5.33 1.45 -13.95
N GLN A 35 4.63 0.36 -14.31
CA GLN A 35 5.19 -0.99 -14.41
C GLN A 35 6.34 -1.12 -15.43
N HIS A 36 6.33 -0.31 -16.48
CA HIS A 36 7.34 -0.29 -17.54
C HIS A 36 8.57 0.60 -17.22
N LYS A 37 8.61 1.17 -16.03
CA LYS A 37 9.68 2.03 -15.54
C LYS A 37 10.47 1.36 -14.41
N THR A 38 11.73 1.74 -14.27
CA THR A 38 12.57 1.31 -13.15
C THR A 38 12.06 1.85 -11.83
N LEU A 39 12.51 1.28 -10.71
CA LEU A 39 12.19 1.79 -9.38
C LEU A 39 12.64 3.24 -9.21
N GLU A 40 13.85 3.57 -9.67
CA GLU A 40 14.42 4.92 -9.58
C GLU A 40 13.57 5.96 -10.33
N GLU A 41 13.14 5.64 -11.56
CA GLU A 41 12.26 6.50 -12.35
C GLU A 41 10.89 6.71 -11.66
N ASN A 42 10.36 5.64 -11.03
CA ASN A 42 9.14 5.73 -10.25
C ASN A 42 9.32 6.61 -9.01
N LEU A 43 10.43 6.50 -8.29
CA LEU A 43 10.71 7.34 -7.11
C LEU A 43 10.83 8.83 -7.46
N LYS A 44 11.44 9.15 -8.61
CA LYS A 44 11.44 10.54 -9.13
C LYS A 44 10.02 11.05 -9.37
N ALA A 45 9.19 10.24 -10.02
CA ALA A 45 7.80 10.59 -10.28
C ALA A 45 6.97 10.71 -8.99
N VAL A 46 7.24 9.87 -7.99
CA VAL A 46 6.61 9.97 -6.66
C VAL A 46 6.89 11.34 -6.05
N LYS A 47 8.13 11.78 -6.02
CA LYS A 47 8.51 13.09 -5.49
C LYS A 47 7.73 14.23 -6.17
N GLU A 48 7.77 14.24 -7.51
CA GLU A 48 7.13 15.30 -8.29
C GLU A 48 5.61 15.36 -8.11
N ILE A 49 4.96 14.20 -8.05
CA ILE A 49 3.50 14.09 -8.01
C ILE A 49 2.97 14.25 -6.58
N TRP A 50 3.60 13.61 -5.61
CA TRP A 50 3.04 13.48 -4.27
C TRP A 50 3.42 14.61 -3.32
N THR A 51 4.57 15.26 -3.51
CA THR A 51 4.94 16.41 -2.67
C THR A 51 3.86 17.50 -2.63
N PRO A 52 3.32 18.00 -3.75
CA PRO A 52 2.25 18.99 -3.70
C PRO A 52 0.94 18.45 -3.11
N ILE A 53 0.63 17.17 -3.29
CA ILE A 53 -0.55 16.54 -2.70
C ILE A 53 -0.43 16.49 -1.17
N ILE A 54 0.75 16.12 -0.66
CA ILE A 54 1.03 16.05 0.78
C ILE A 54 0.95 17.45 1.41
N HIS A 55 1.59 18.46 0.83
CA HIS A 55 1.48 19.84 1.32
C HIS A 55 0.02 20.32 1.34
N TYR A 56 -0.77 19.91 0.36
CA TYR A 56 -2.20 20.21 0.36
C TYR A 56 -2.92 19.52 1.51
N ALA A 57 -2.68 18.24 1.74
CA ALA A 57 -3.25 17.47 2.84
C ALA A 57 -2.85 18.05 4.21
N GLU A 58 -1.59 18.45 4.38
CA GLU A 58 -1.09 19.16 5.57
C GLU A 58 -1.87 20.45 5.83
N SER A 59 -2.10 21.27 4.80
CA SER A 59 -2.87 22.51 4.90
C SER A 59 -4.32 22.29 5.34
N LYS A 60 -4.86 21.11 5.06
CA LYS A 60 -6.21 20.67 5.45
C LYS A 60 -6.24 19.85 6.75
N LYS A 61 -5.09 19.56 7.34
CA LYS A 61 -4.94 18.68 8.51
C LYS A 61 -5.53 17.27 8.29
N VAL A 62 -5.39 16.75 7.07
CA VAL A 62 -5.84 15.41 6.67
C VAL A 62 -4.61 14.56 6.40
N ARG A 63 -4.48 13.43 7.08
CA ARG A 63 -3.42 12.45 6.85
C ARG A 63 -3.71 11.61 5.61
N ILE A 64 -2.65 11.16 4.95
CA ILE A 64 -2.71 10.22 3.82
C ILE A 64 -2.08 8.91 4.26
N ALA A 65 -2.83 7.82 4.24
CA ALA A 65 -2.35 6.48 4.56
C ALA A 65 -2.39 5.59 3.31
N ILE A 66 -1.22 5.16 2.82
CA ILE A 66 -1.11 4.34 1.62
C ILE A 66 -1.11 2.85 1.99
N GLU A 67 -2.01 2.09 1.38
CA GLU A 67 -2.08 0.65 1.59
C GLU A 67 -0.90 -0.06 0.93
N ASN A 68 -0.40 -1.10 1.58
CA ASN A 68 0.71 -1.93 1.08
C ASN A 68 0.27 -3.04 0.11
N CYS A 69 -0.97 -2.99 -0.38
CA CYS A 69 -1.46 -3.92 -1.39
C CYS A 69 -0.71 -3.75 -2.72
N PRO A 70 -0.08 -4.79 -3.27
CA PRO A 70 0.63 -4.70 -4.55
C PRO A 70 -0.26 -4.46 -5.76
N MET A 71 -1.55 -4.75 -5.69
CA MET A 71 -2.53 -4.68 -6.78
C MET A 71 -2.30 -5.73 -7.88
N LEU A 72 -3.30 -6.55 -8.14
CA LEU A 72 -3.28 -7.63 -9.15
C LEU A 72 -3.83 -7.12 -10.49
N PHE A 73 -3.23 -7.52 -11.62
CA PHE A 73 -3.60 -7.00 -12.94
C PHE A 73 -3.85 -8.03 -14.02
N THR A 74 -3.51 -9.29 -13.80
CA THR A 74 -3.83 -10.38 -14.71
C THR A 74 -4.59 -11.46 -13.98
N GLN A 75 -5.22 -12.37 -14.74
CA GLN A 75 -5.89 -13.54 -14.17
C GLN A 75 -4.94 -14.72 -14.01
N ASP A 76 -3.86 -14.77 -14.77
CA ASP A 76 -2.99 -15.93 -14.88
C ASP A 76 -1.67 -15.75 -14.14
N GLU A 77 -0.96 -14.65 -14.38
CA GLU A 77 0.36 -14.41 -13.84
C GLU A 77 0.48 -13.04 -13.17
N TRP A 78 1.44 -12.92 -12.27
CA TRP A 78 1.78 -11.70 -11.57
C TRP A 78 2.76 -10.85 -12.38
N PRO A 79 2.35 -9.72 -12.98
CA PRO A 79 3.23 -8.89 -13.81
C PRO A 79 4.02 -7.84 -13.02
N GLY A 80 4.01 -7.93 -11.68
CA GLY A 80 4.41 -6.84 -10.79
C GLY A 80 3.26 -5.87 -10.51
N GLY A 81 3.27 -5.24 -9.34
CA GLY A 81 2.17 -4.40 -8.89
C GLY A 81 2.10 -3.01 -9.54
N GLN A 82 0.96 -2.35 -9.41
CA GLN A 82 0.78 -0.92 -9.74
C GLN A 82 0.91 -0.01 -8.50
N ASN A 83 1.26 -0.56 -7.37
CA ASN A 83 1.56 0.19 -6.15
C ASN A 83 3.03 0.00 -5.78
N ILE A 84 3.73 1.08 -5.47
CA ILE A 84 5.13 1.05 -5.08
C ILE A 84 5.31 0.83 -3.56
N MET A 85 4.29 1.10 -2.75
CA MET A 85 4.32 0.98 -1.28
C MET A 85 4.19 -0.46 -0.77
N THR A 86 4.88 -1.42 -1.37
CA THR A 86 4.64 -2.86 -1.16
C THR A 86 5.63 -3.56 -0.24
N SER A 87 6.72 -2.89 0.13
CA SER A 87 7.77 -3.48 0.96
C SER A 87 8.46 -2.47 1.86
N PRO A 88 9.02 -2.90 3.01
CA PRO A 88 9.78 -2.03 3.91
C PRO A 88 10.95 -1.32 3.24
N ASP A 89 11.61 -1.95 2.28
CA ASP A 89 12.71 -1.32 1.53
C ASP A 89 12.22 -0.13 0.69
N ASN A 90 11.07 -0.29 0.01
CA ASN A 90 10.45 0.81 -0.71
C ASN A 90 9.93 1.90 0.24
N TRP A 91 9.39 1.53 1.40
CA TRP A 91 8.90 2.49 2.40
C TRP A 91 10.01 3.41 2.89
N ARG A 92 11.21 2.88 3.21
CA ARG A 92 12.36 3.71 3.61
C ARG A 92 12.68 4.76 2.55
N LYS A 93 12.82 4.33 1.29
CA LYS A 93 13.11 5.23 0.16
C LYS A 93 12.04 6.30 -0.05
N ILE A 94 10.78 5.91 0.11
CA ILE A 94 9.65 6.82 -0.08
C ILE A 94 9.54 7.82 1.07
N PHE A 95 9.74 7.39 2.33
CA PHE A 95 9.73 8.30 3.47
C PHE A 95 10.93 9.25 3.49
N GLU A 96 12.08 8.87 2.93
CA GLU A 96 13.19 9.80 2.68
C GLU A 96 12.82 10.89 1.65
N ILE A 97 11.98 10.57 0.68
CA ILE A 97 11.54 11.49 -0.38
C ILE A 97 10.36 12.35 0.08
N LEU A 98 9.42 11.75 0.78
CA LEU A 98 8.17 12.33 1.26
C LEU A 98 8.20 12.41 2.79
N ASP A 99 9.12 13.22 3.31
CA ASP A 99 9.29 13.44 4.76
C ASP A 99 8.17 14.34 5.28
N SER A 100 7.10 13.71 5.80
CA SER A 100 5.92 14.40 6.33
C SER A 100 5.22 13.55 7.39
N ASP A 101 4.74 14.21 8.45
CA ASP A 101 3.91 13.58 9.49
C ASP A 101 2.45 13.35 9.03
N TYR A 102 2.11 13.81 7.85
CA TYR A 102 0.81 13.62 7.22
C TYR A 102 0.79 12.51 6.16
N PHE A 103 1.94 11.86 5.93
CA PHE A 103 2.06 10.76 4.98
C PHE A 103 2.54 9.49 5.69
N GLY A 104 1.79 8.41 5.55
CA GLY A 104 2.05 7.14 6.24
C GLY A 104 1.43 5.94 5.56
N ILE A 105 1.28 4.87 6.33
CA ILE A 105 0.89 3.54 5.87
C ILE A 105 -0.50 3.21 6.41
N ASN A 106 -1.34 2.66 5.54
CA ASN A 106 -2.46 1.82 5.90
C ASN A 106 -1.98 0.36 5.81
N TYR A 107 -1.70 -0.25 6.96
CA TYR A 107 -0.98 -1.51 7.02
C TYR A 107 -1.92 -2.72 6.96
N ASP A 108 -1.73 -3.56 5.96
CA ASP A 108 -2.43 -4.84 5.80
C ASP A 108 -1.42 -6.00 5.90
N PRO A 109 -1.39 -6.77 7.00
CA PRO A 109 -0.45 -7.87 7.18
C PRO A 109 -0.67 -9.01 6.19
N SER A 110 -1.88 -9.20 5.69
CA SER A 110 -2.21 -10.29 4.78
C SER A 110 -1.41 -10.24 3.49
N HIS A 111 -1.08 -9.03 3.01
CA HIS A 111 -0.25 -8.85 1.82
C HIS A 111 1.20 -9.26 2.02
N PHE A 112 1.68 -9.30 3.24
CA PHE A 112 3.02 -9.81 3.55
C PHE A 112 3.03 -11.33 3.68
N VAL A 113 1.98 -11.91 4.24
CA VAL A 113 1.88 -13.37 4.42
C VAL A 113 2.01 -14.11 3.08
N TRP A 114 1.23 -13.73 2.05
CA TRP A 114 1.34 -14.43 0.76
C TRP A 114 2.63 -14.15 0.00
N GLN A 115 3.31 -13.04 0.29
CA GLN A 115 4.65 -12.73 -0.23
C GLN A 115 5.77 -13.38 0.61
N GLN A 116 5.42 -14.12 1.67
CA GLN A 116 6.35 -14.74 2.61
C GLN A 116 7.30 -13.72 3.27
N MET A 117 6.80 -12.53 3.54
CA MET A 117 7.52 -11.47 4.22
C MET A 117 7.18 -11.44 5.71
N ASP A 118 8.12 -10.98 6.53
CA ASP A 118 7.87 -10.72 7.95
C ASP A 118 6.95 -9.50 8.10
N TYR A 119 5.75 -9.74 8.63
CA TYR A 119 4.76 -8.69 8.88
C TYR A 119 4.78 -8.13 10.31
N ILE A 120 5.67 -8.64 11.17
CA ILE A 120 5.80 -8.17 12.55
C ILE A 120 6.90 -7.09 12.66
N ARG A 121 8.08 -7.33 12.07
CA ARG A 121 9.20 -6.38 12.12
C ARG A 121 8.82 -4.97 11.66
N PRO A 122 8.05 -4.78 10.57
CA PRO A 122 7.66 -3.45 10.14
C PRO A 122 6.80 -2.67 11.12
N LEU A 123 6.05 -3.34 12.00
CA LEU A 123 5.27 -2.67 13.05
C LEU A 123 6.18 -1.86 14.00
N TYR A 124 7.34 -2.42 14.34
CA TYR A 124 8.29 -1.74 15.21
C TYR A 124 9.08 -0.65 14.48
N GLU A 125 9.49 -0.94 13.24
CA GLU A 125 10.32 -0.02 12.45
C GLU A 125 9.53 1.23 12.01
N PHE A 126 8.27 1.07 11.63
CA PHE A 126 7.44 2.12 11.05
C PHE A 126 6.26 2.54 11.94
N LYS A 127 6.31 2.27 13.24
CA LYS A 127 5.21 2.54 14.18
C LYS A 127 4.63 3.95 14.08
N GLU A 128 5.47 4.97 13.90
CA GLU A 128 5.05 6.36 13.80
C GLU A 128 4.47 6.73 12.42
N LYS A 129 4.67 5.86 11.43
CA LYS A 129 4.15 6.03 10.06
C LYS A 129 2.95 5.10 9.77
N ILE A 130 2.61 4.19 10.65
CA ILE A 130 1.41 3.36 10.51
C ILE A 130 0.22 4.14 11.09
N PHE A 131 -0.63 4.66 10.23
CA PHE A 131 -1.78 5.48 10.62
C PHE A 131 -3.07 4.68 10.71
N HIS A 132 -3.15 3.57 9.98
CA HIS A 132 -4.31 2.71 9.89
C HIS A 132 -3.91 1.27 9.67
N VAL A 133 -4.77 0.33 10.04
CA VAL A 133 -4.56 -1.11 9.85
C VAL A 133 -5.80 -1.73 9.23
N HIS A 134 -5.61 -2.54 8.20
CA HIS A 134 -6.63 -3.45 7.72
C HIS A 134 -6.55 -4.79 8.45
N PHE A 135 -7.56 -5.11 9.23
CA PHE A 135 -7.72 -6.43 9.86
C PHE A 135 -8.26 -7.43 8.83
N LYS A 136 -7.38 -7.86 7.95
CA LYS A 136 -7.63 -8.86 6.91
C LYS A 136 -6.69 -10.03 7.05
N ASP A 137 -7.21 -11.23 6.86
CA ASP A 137 -6.44 -12.47 6.94
C ASP A 137 -6.46 -13.20 5.60
N ILE A 138 -5.53 -14.11 5.42
CA ILE A 138 -5.47 -15.02 4.28
C ILE A 138 -5.02 -16.41 4.73
N LYS A 139 -5.47 -17.43 4.02
CA LYS A 139 -4.98 -18.81 4.17
C LYS A 139 -4.16 -19.19 2.94
N LEU A 140 -2.89 -19.58 3.15
CA LEU A 140 -2.05 -20.13 2.09
C LEU A 140 -2.44 -21.58 1.80
N LEU A 141 -2.56 -21.87 0.53
CA LEU A 141 -2.75 -23.23 0.00
C LEU A 141 -1.37 -23.73 -0.47
N HIS A 142 -0.58 -24.24 0.47
CA HIS A 142 0.83 -24.59 0.22
C HIS A 142 1.00 -25.55 -0.96
N ASP A 143 0.17 -26.58 -1.08
CA ASP A 143 0.24 -27.52 -2.21
C ASP A 143 0.02 -26.80 -3.54
N LYS A 144 -0.97 -25.89 -3.60
CA LYS A 144 -1.21 -25.09 -4.79
C LYS A 144 -0.02 -24.17 -5.10
N MET A 145 0.56 -23.56 -4.08
CA MET A 145 1.74 -22.71 -4.25
C MET A 145 2.95 -23.50 -4.80
N GLN A 146 3.11 -24.77 -4.41
CA GLN A 146 4.15 -25.65 -4.99
C GLN A 146 3.91 -25.95 -6.48
N ASP A 147 2.64 -26.05 -6.90
CA ASP A 147 2.29 -26.32 -8.28
C ASP A 147 2.48 -25.11 -9.20
N VAL A 148 2.01 -23.93 -8.76
CA VAL A 148 1.96 -22.73 -9.63
C VAL A 148 3.10 -21.75 -9.39
N GLY A 149 3.77 -21.85 -8.25
CA GLY A 149 4.86 -20.95 -7.85
C GLY A 149 4.39 -19.58 -7.36
N ILE A 150 5.28 -18.88 -6.68
CA ILE A 150 4.99 -17.56 -6.06
C ILE A 150 4.78 -16.44 -7.09
N MET A 151 5.20 -16.65 -8.34
CA MET A 151 4.99 -15.69 -9.43
C MET A 151 3.60 -15.77 -10.05
N ALA A 152 2.83 -16.80 -9.73
CA ALA A 152 1.43 -16.88 -10.13
C ALA A 152 0.58 -15.83 -9.44
N THR A 153 -0.59 -15.52 -9.99
CA THR A 153 -1.56 -14.64 -9.34
C THR A 153 -1.90 -15.19 -7.95
N PRO A 154 -1.73 -14.41 -6.87
CA PRO A 154 -1.88 -14.90 -5.50
C PRO A 154 -3.19 -15.64 -5.22
N LEU A 155 -4.29 -15.26 -5.87
CA LEU A 155 -5.58 -15.96 -5.73
C LEU A 155 -5.57 -17.42 -6.20
N GLN A 156 -4.54 -17.88 -6.89
CA GLN A 156 -4.38 -19.30 -7.25
C GLN A 156 -3.89 -20.13 -6.05
N PHE A 157 -3.17 -19.53 -5.10
CA PHE A 157 -2.57 -20.23 -3.97
C PHE A 157 -2.90 -19.64 -2.60
N MET A 158 -3.77 -18.62 -2.52
CA MET A 158 -4.26 -18.09 -1.25
C MET A 158 -5.77 -17.83 -1.28
N VAL A 159 -6.39 -17.87 -0.12
CA VAL A 159 -7.82 -17.58 0.06
C VAL A 159 -7.97 -16.49 1.11
N PRO A 160 -8.67 -15.37 0.80
CA PRO A 160 -9.00 -14.37 1.81
C PRO A 160 -9.83 -14.96 2.94
N LYS A 161 -9.54 -14.54 4.17
CA LYS A 161 -10.20 -15.00 5.39
C LYS A 161 -10.56 -13.83 6.29
N LEU A 162 -11.51 -14.04 7.18
CA LEU A 162 -11.72 -13.16 8.33
C LEU A 162 -10.55 -13.30 9.31
N PRO A 163 -10.22 -12.24 10.08
CA PRO A 163 -9.16 -12.29 11.08
C PRO A 163 -9.28 -13.49 12.02
N GLY A 164 -8.17 -14.19 12.19
CA GLY A 164 -8.07 -15.40 13.02
C GLY A 164 -8.43 -16.70 12.31
N LEU A 165 -8.91 -16.66 11.07
CA LEU A 165 -9.23 -17.85 10.28
C LEU A 165 -8.19 -18.15 9.17
N GLY A 166 -7.10 -17.40 9.15
CA GLY A 166 -6.00 -17.53 8.19
C GLY A 166 -4.65 -17.79 8.86
N ASP A 167 -3.61 -17.28 8.22
CA ASP A 167 -2.22 -17.51 8.62
C ASP A 167 -1.56 -16.28 9.29
N VAL A 168 -2.29 -15.18 9.47
CA VAL A 168 -1.81 -14.05 10.28
C VAL A 168 -1.85 -14.42 11.76
N ASN A 169 -0.71 -14.35 12.43
CA ASN A 169 -0.65 -14.55 13.87
C ASN A 169 -1.07 -13.26 14.60
N TRP A 170 -2.36 -13.11 14.84
CA TRP A 170 -2.94 -11.94 15.48
C TRP A 170 -2.46 -11.71 16.91
N ASN A 171 -2.13 -12.76 17.65
CA ASN A 171 -1.58 -12.63 19.01
C ASN A 171 -0.18 -11.98 19.04
N LYS A 172 0.56 -12.05 17.91
CA LYS A 172 1.85 -11.37 17.77
C LYS A 172 1.70 -10.00 17.13
N PHE A 173 0.62 -9.79 16.37
CA PHE A 173 0.39 -8.58 15.61
C PHE A 173 -0.20 -7.46 16.48
N VAL A 174 -1.06 -7.79 17.42
CA VAL A 174 -1.72 -6.87 18.37
C VAL A 174 -0.93 -6.83 19.73
#